data_f603d4d8676ec99189b0fc46e66fad57
#
_entry.id   f603d4d8676ec99189b0fc46e66fad57
#
_cell.length_a   1.000
_cell.length_b   1.000
_cell.length_c   1.000
_cell.angle_alpha   90.00
_cell.angle_beta   90.00
_cell.angle_gamma   90.00
#
_symmetry.space_group_name_H-M   'P 1'
#
loop_
_entity.id
_entity.type
_entity.pdbx_description
1 polymer ?
#
loop_
_entity_poly.entity_id
_entity_poly.type
_entity_poly.pdbx_seq_one_letter_code
_entity_poly.pdbx_strand_id
1 'polypeptide(L)'
;RTEIDENLAGFLAETNSFYLATASAAGQPYIQHRGGPKGFVNILDKNTIAFADYSGNRQYITQGNLAENPQAHIFVMDYAHRRRVKIWGEARVVEDDPALTQSLMPKGYKARPEQVILFRITAWDTNCPQHIPHKFDAADVAHALALRDERIAELEAELAALKGKPVEGQ
;
A
#
# COMPACT_ATOMS: atom_id res chain seq x y z
N ARG A 1 0.75 0.19 -21.03
CA ARG A 1 1.90 -0.66 -20.66
C ARG A 1 1.38 -2.02 -20.22
N THR A 2 2.10 -3.10 -20.52
CA THR A 2 1.64 -4.48 -20.29
C THR A 2 2.56 -5.26 -19.35
N GLU A 3 3.78 -4.79 -19.12
CA GLU A 3 4.75 -5.41 -18.22
C GLU A 3 5.09 -4.49 -17.06
N ILE A 4 5.48 -5.05 -15.95
CA ILE A 4 5.93 -4.34 -14.77
C ILE A 4 7.33 -3.78 -15.07
N ASP A 5 7.44 -2.46 -15.12
CA ASP A 5 8.72 -1.76 -15.21
C ASP A 5 9.18 -1.31 -13.81
N GLU A 6 10.38 -0.74 -13.74
CA GLU A 6 10.96 -0.24 -12.48
C GLU A 6 10.06 0.81 -11.80
N ASN A 7 9.32 1.62 -12.56
CA ASN A 7 8.43 2.63 -11.98
C ASN A 7 7.24 1.99 -11.29
N LEU A 8 6.59 1.00 -11.92
CA LEU A 8 5.49 0.27 -11.29
C LEU A 8 5.99 -0.55 -10.10
N ALA A 9 7.15 -1.20 -10.24
CA ALA A 9 7.73 -1.98 -9.16
C ALA A 9 8.02 -1.10 -7.92
N GLY A 10 8.67 0.04 -8.11
CA GLY A 10 8.93 1.00 -7.02
C GLY A 10 7.64 1.55 -6.41
N PHE A 11 6.61 1.79 -7.22
CA PHE A 11 5.31 2.25 -6.72
C PHE A 11 4.62 1.18 -5.85
N LEU A 12 4.63 -0.09 -6.29
CA LEU A 12 4.04 -1.20 -5.55
C LEU A 12 4.80 -1.51 -4.25
N ALA A 13 6.12 -1.34 -4.22
CA ALA A 13 6.93 -1.53 -3.02
C ALA A 13 6.56 -0.57 -1.88
N GLU A 14 6.15 0.65 -2.21
CA GLU A 14 5.72 1.67 -1.24
C GLU A 14 4.21 1.60 -0.92
N THR A 15 3.46 0.75 -1.64
CA THR A 15 2.01 0.63 -1.46
C THR A 15 1.69 -0.10 -0.15
N ASN A 16 0.81 0.51 0.65
CA ASN A 16 0.25 -0.06 1.88
C ASN A 16 -1.26 -0.36 1.77
N SER A 17 -1.91 0.09 0.70
CA SER A 17 -3.32 -0.20 0.43
C SER A 17 -3.69 0.06 -1.04
N PHE A 18 -4.72 -0.63 -1.50
CA PHE A 18 -5.32 -0.41 -2.81
C PHE A 18 -6.80 -0.83 -2.81
N TYR A 19 -7.49 -0.53 -3.89
CA TYR A 19 -8.85 -1.00 -4.14
C TYR A 19 -8.83 -2.06 -5.23
N LEU A 20 -9.43 -3.22 -4.94
CA LEU A 20 -9.62 -4.32 -5.88
C LEU A 20 -11.08 -4.30 -6.34
N ALA A 21 -11.29 -4.06 -7.62
CA ALA A 21 -12.59 -4.17 -8.26
C ALA A 21 -12.70 -5.51 -8.98
N THR A 22 -13.86 -6.15 -8.83
CA THR A 22 -14.27 -7.38 -9.50
C THR A 22 -15.70 -7.24 -9.98
N ALA A 23 -16.19 -8.15 -10.79
CA ALA A 23 -17.58 -8.20 -11.19
C ALA A 23 -18.07 -9.65 -11.24
N SER A 24 -19.35 -9.86 -10.94
CA SER A 24 -20.01 -11.16 -11.14
C SER A 24 -20.07 -11.51 -12.62
N ALA A 25 -20.42 -12.75 -12.95
CA ALA A 25 -20.67 -13.18 -14.34
C ALA A 25 -21.78 -12.33 -15.02
N ALA A 26 -22.73 -11.81 -14.26
CA ALA A 26 -23.79 -10.91 -14.75
C ALA A 26 -23.31 -9.44 -14.90
N GLY A 27 -22.05 -9.12 -14.58
CA GLY A 27 -21.51 -7.78 -14.69
C GLY A 27 -21.78 -6.85 -13.49
N GLN A 28 -22.35 -7.35 -12.38
CA GLN A 28 -22.52 -6.56 -11.17
C GLN A 28 -21.15 -6.19 -10.59
N PRO A 29 -20.78 -4.89 -10.53
CA PRO A 29 -19.48 -4.48 -10.03
C PRO A 29 -19.41 -4.56 -8.50
N TYR A 30 -18.22 -4.87 -8.01
CA TYR A 30 -17.90 -4.87 -6.60
C TYR A 30 -16.48 -4.31 -6.40
N ILE A 31 -16.28 -3.55 -5.34
CA ILE A 31 -14.97 -3.00 -4.99
C ILE A 31 -14.69 -3.25 -3.51
N GLN A 32 -13.47 -3.63 -3.20
CA GLN A 32 -13.02 -3.89 -1.84
C GLN A 32 -11.65 -3.27 -1.60
N HIS A 33 -11.49 -2.64 -0.43
CA HIS A 33 -10.19 -2.19 0.05
C HIS A 33 -9.33 -3.38 0.46
N ARG A 34 -8.06 -3.35 0.08
CA ARG A 34 -7.01 -4.27 0.50
C ARG A 34 -5.87 -3.47 1.10
N GLY A 35 -5.33 -3.91 2.22
CA GLY A 35 -4.26 -3.21 2.91
C GLY A 35 -3.30 -4.17 3.61
N GLY A 36 -2.10 -3.67 3.85
CA GLY A 36 -1.02 -4.36 4.54
C GLY A 36 0.14 -3.40 4.80
N PRO A 37 1.23 -3.86 5.39
CA PRO A 37 2.44 -3.05 5.48
C PRO A 37 3.01 -2.77 4.09
N LYS A 38 3.82 -1.73 3.93
CA LYS A 38 4.53 -1.46 2.68
C LYS A 38 5.23 -2.72 2.18
N GLY A 39 5.14 -2.99 0.89
CA GLY A 39 5.69 -4.20 0.27
C GLY A 39 4.85 -5.47 0.42
N PHE A 40 3.59 -5.38 0.88
CA PHE A 40 2.71 -6.55 0.96
C PHE A 40 2.25 -7.07 -0.42
N VAL A 41 2.43 -6.28 -1.47
CA VAL A 41 2.21 -6.70 -2.86
C VAL A 41 3.52 -7.23 -3.42
N ASN A 42 3.57 -8.50 -3.73
CA ASN A 42 4.76 -9.19 -4.22
C ASN A 42 4.73 -9.29 -5.74
N ILE A 43 5.84 -8.99 -6.40
CA ILE A 43 6.03 -9.19 -7.83
C ILE A 43 6.63 -10.59 -8.03
N LEU A 44 5.90 -11.46 -8.72
CA LEU A 44 6.35 -12.82 -8.99
C LEU A 44 7.12 -12.94 -10.31
N ASP A 45 6.70 -12.20 -11.31
CA ASP A 45 7.32 -12.11 -12.62
C ASP A 45 6.97 -10.78 -13.31
N LYS A 46 7.34 -10.62 -14.57
CA LYS A 46 7.13 -9.39 -15.34
C LYS A 46 5.66 -8.97 -15.54
N ASN A 47 4.71 -9.87 -15.30
CA ASN A 47 3.28 -9.62 -15.48
C ASN A 47 2.42 -10.04 -14.30
N THR A 48 2.98 -10.67 -13.29
CA THR A 48 2.21 -11.26 -12.20
C THR A 48 2.59 -10.65 -10.86
N ILE A 49 1.59 -10.18 -10.15
CA ILE A 49 1.69 -9.80 -8.75
C ILE A 49 0.85 -10.74 -7.88
N ALA A 50 1.22 -10.84 -6.61
CA ALA A 50 0.52 -11.64 -5.63
C ALA A 50 0.46 -10.94 -4.28
N PHE A 51 -0.58 -11.21 -3.53
CA PHE A 51 -0.72 -10.74 -2.16
C PHE A 51 -1.55 -11.73 -1.34
N ALA A 52 -1.21 -11.81 -0.05
CA ALA A 52 -2.00 -12.58 0.88
C ALA A 52 -3.34 -11.88 1.14
N ASP A 53 -4.42 -12.63 1.10
CA ASP A 53 -5.75 -12.19 1.50
C ASP A 53 -5.94 -12.50 2.97
N TYR A 54 -6.04 -11.45 3.78
CA TYR A 54 -6.13 -11.59 5.23
C TYR A 54 -7.57 -11.81 5.67
N SER A 55 -7.73 -12.57 6.74
CA SER A 55 -9.04 -12.80 7.33
C SER A 55 -9.70 -11.48 7.72
N GLY A 56 -10.94 -11.30 7.28
CA GLY A 56 -11.72 -10.09 7.50
C GLY A 56 -13.17 -10.42 7.84
N ASN A 57 -14.09 -9.63 7.31
CA ASN A 57 -15.53 -9.76 7.57
C ASN A 57 -16.22 -10.96 6.89
N ARG A 58 -15.47 -11.80 6.16
CA ARG A 58 -15.90 -13.06 5.53
C ARG A 58 -17.10 -12.94 4.58
N GLN A 59 -17.23 -11.83 3.88
CA GLN A 59 -18.29 -11.67 2.87
C GLN A 59 -18.05 -12.51 1.62
N TYR A 60 -16.81 -12.88 1.32
CA TYR A 60 -16.39 -13.75 0.20
C TYR A 60 -16.87 -13.32 -1.20
N ILE A 61 -17.35 -12.07 -1.36
CA ILE A 61 -17.88 -11.57 -2.64
C ILE A 61 -16.79 -11.56 -3.71
N THR A 62 -15.58 -11.12 -3.36
CA THR A 62 -14.43 -11.13 -4.30
C THR A 62 -14.14 -12.55 -4.79
N GLN A 63 -14.13 -13.54 -3.89
CA GLN A 63 -13.91 -14.95 -4.26
C GLN A 63 -14.99 -15.47 -5.21
N GLY A 64 -16.27 -15.25 -4.85
CA GLY A 64 -17.38 -15.64 -5.70
C GLY A 64 -17.29 -15.04 -7.09
N ASN A 65 -17.00 -13.73 -7.18
CA ASN A 65 -16.83 -13.06 -8.46
C ASN A 65 -15.67 -13.68 -9.27
N LEU A 66 -14.51 -13.88 -8.66
CA LEU A 66 -13.31 -14.40 -9.33
C LEU A 66 -13.45 -15.86 -9.76
N ALA A 67 -14.30 -16.63 -9.08
CA ALA A 67 -14.62 -18.00 -9.49
C ALA A 67 -15.39 -18.08 -10.82
N GLU A 68 -16.18 -17.03 -11.12
CA GLU A 68 -17.03 -16.96 -12.31
C GLU A 68 -16.44 -16.04 -13.40
N ASN A 69 -15.75 -14.97 -12.99
CA ASN A 69 -15.22 -13.94 -13.87
C ASN A 69 -13.85 -13.48 -13.37
N PRO A 70 -12.75 -13.86 -14.04
CA PRO A 70 -11.41 -13.51 -13.60
C PRO A 70 -11.05 -12.04 -13.82
N GLN A 71 -11.84 -11.29 -14.58
CA GLN A 71 -11.55 -9.88 -14.88
C GLN A 71 -11.56 -9.04 -13.61
N ALA A 72 -10.46 -8.35 -13.37
CA ALA A 72 -10.30 -7.53 -12.17
C ALA A 72 -9.50 -6.26 -12.47
N HIS A 73 -9.67 -5.28 -11.59
CA HIS A 73 -8.97 -4.01 -11.69
C HIS A 73 -8.44 -3.59 -10.32
N ILE A 74 -7.17 -3.22 -10.27
CA ILE A 74 -6.55 -2.64 -9.08
C ILE A 74 -6.39 -1.13 -9.28
N PHE A 75 -6.83 -0.37 -8.28
CA PHE A 75 -6.67 1.08 -8.23
C PHE A 75 -5.85 1.45 -7.00
N VAL A 76 -4.67 2.02 -7.23
CA VAL A 76 -3.73 2.38 -6.17
C VAL A 76 -3.56 3.88 -6.10
N MET A 77 -3.59 4.42 -4.88
CA MET A 77 -3.39 5.85 -4.61
C MET A 77 -2.15 6.08 -3.77
N ASP A 78 -1.29 6.98 -4.22
CA ASP A 78 -0.22 7.58 -3.44
C ASP A 78 -0.56 9.07 -3.24
N TYR A 79 -1.22 9.35 -2.13
CA TYR A 79 -1.68 10.71 -1.83
C TYR A 79 -0.53 11.64 -1.46
N ALA A 80 0.54 11.12 -0.85
CA ALA A 80 1.69 11.92 -0.45
C ALA A 80 2.40 12.54 -1.67
N HIS A 81 2.52 11.78 -2.75
CA HIS A 81 3.16 12.22 -3.98
C HIS A 81 2.16 12.57 -5.10
N ARG A 82 0.87 12.55 -4.80
CA ARG A 82 -0.21 12.86 -5.76
C ARG A 82 -0.14 11.99 -7.01
N ARG A 83 0.09 10.70 -6.83
CA ARG A 83 0.16 9.71 -7.92
C ARG A 83 -0.95 8.69 -7.77
N ARG A 84 -1.38 8.14 -8.87
CA ARG A 84 -2.29 6.99 -8.90
C ARG A 84 -1.95 6.07 -10.06
N VAL A 85 -2.16 4.79 -9.84
CA VAL A 85 -1.96 3.76 -10.85
C VAL A 85 -3.25 2.95 -10.99
N LYS A 86 -3.61 2.66 -12.23
CA LYS A 86 -4.68 1.74 -12.61
C LYS A 86 -4.05 0.50 -13.23
N ILE A 87 -4.47 -0.67 -12.79
CA ILE A 87 -3.94 -1.95 -13.25
C ILE A 87 -5.12 -2.83 -13.62
N TRP A 88 -5.22 -3.22 -14.88
CA TRP A 88 -6.20 -4.16 -15.39
C TRP A 88 -5.57 -5.54 -15.49
N GLY A 89 -6.35 -6.56 -15.27
CA GLY A 89 -5.84 -7.91 -15.36
C GLY A 89 -6.86 -8.97 -15.04
N GLU A 90 -6.35 -10.16 -14.87
CA GLU A 90 -7.10 -11.33 -14.46
C GLU A 90 -6.60 -11.79 -13.10
N ALA A 91 -7.52 -11.99 -12.19
CA ALA A 91 -7.20 -12.45 -10.85
C ALA A 91 -7.77 -13.86 -10.60
N ARG A 92 -7.09 -14.60 -9.76
CA ARG A 92 -7.57 -15.88 -9.24
C ARG A 92 -7.18 -16.05 -7.78
N VAL A 93 -8.02 -16.75 -7.07
CA VAL A 93 -7.74 -17.17 -5.70
C VAL A 93 -6.96 -18.48 -5.72
N VAL A 94 -5.95 -18.58 -4.86
CA VAL A 94 -5.21 -19.81 -4.57
C VAL A 94 -5.49 -20.17 -3.13
N GLU A 95 -6.24 -21.25 -2.97
CA GLU A 95 -6.54 -21.88 -1.68
C GLU A 95 -5.58 -23.04 -1.44
N ASP A 96 -5.44 -23.45 -0.20
CA ASP A 96 -4.71 -24.66 0.20
C ASP A 96 -3.23 -24.73 -0.25
N ASP A 97 -2.58 -23.58 -0.40
CA ASP A 97 -1.12 -23.48 -0.60
C ASP A 97 -0.45 -22.73 0.57
N PRO A 98 -0.19 -23.42 1.70
CA PRO A 98 0.44 -22.79 2.85
C PRO A 98 1.85 -22.27 2.55
N ALA A 99 2.60 -22.94 1.66
CA ALA A 99 3.96 -22.55 1.33
C ALA A 99 3.98 -21.21 0.56
N LEU A 100 3.13 -21.08 -0.46
CA LEU A 100 2.95 -19.83 -1.18
C LEU A 100 2.44 -18.73 -0.23
N THR A 101 1.40 -19.02 0.54
CA THR A 101 0.83 -18.07 1.49
C THR A 101 1.88 -17.54 2.47
N GLN A 102 2.70 -18.43 3.04
CA GLN A 102 3.77 -18.04 3.98
C GLN A 102 4.86 -17.22 3.28
N SER A 103 5.21 -17.54 2.04
CA SER A 103 6.24 -16.81 1.28
C SER A 103 5.86 -15.35 0.99
N LEU A 104 4.56 -15.07 0.90
CA LEU A 104 4.01 -13.74 0.61
C LEU A 104 3.71 -12.91 1.87
N MET A 105 3.88 -13.51 3.06
CA MET A 105 3.63 -12.77 4.31
C MET A 105 4.77 -11.78 4.59
N PRO A 106 4.45 -10.50 4.82
CA PRO A 106 5.44 -9.54 5.27
C PRO A 106 6.04 -9.93 6.63
N LYS A 107 7.36 -9.80 6.76
CA LYS A 107 8.09 -10.15 7.99
C LYS A 107 7.53 -9.40 9.20
N GLY A 108 7.18 -10.13 10.25
CA GLY A 108 6.69 -9.56 11.50
C GLY A 108 5.23 -9.08 11.47
N TYR A 109 4.54 -9.20 10.36
CA TYR A 109 3.12 -8.84 10.28
C TYR A 109 2.24 -9.95 10.85
N LYS A 110 1.42 -9.62 11.85
CA LYS A 110 0.66 -10.62 12.64
C LYS A 110 -0.73 -10.95 12.08
N ALA A 111 -1.10 -10.43 10.89
CA ALA A 111 -2.38 -10.78 10.29
C ALA A 111 -2.43 -12.27 9.94
N ARG A 112 -3.62 -12.86 10.03
CA ARG A 112 -3.85 -14.24 9.63
C ARG A 112 -4.22 -14.29 8.15
N PRO A 113 -3.38 -14.87 7.27
CA PRO A 113 -3.73 -15.08 5.88
C PRO A 113 -4.74 -16.22 5.76
N GLU A 114 -5.72 -16.10 4.87
CA GLU A 114 -6.66 -17.17 4.55
C GLU A 114 -6.29 -17.83 3.22
N GLN A 115 -5.84 -17.04 2.26
CA GLN A 115 -5.55 -17.46 0.88
C GLN A 115 -4.63 -16.46 0.19
N VAL A 116 -4.31 -16.71 -1.05
CA VAL A 116 -3.53 -15.80 -1.91
C VAL A 116 -4.37 -15.37 -3.10
N ILE A 117 -4.28 -14.11 -3.46
CA ILE A 117 -4.77 -13.63 -4.75
C ILE A 117 -3.57 -13.45 -5.68
N LEU A 118 -3.59 -14.17 -6.79
CA LEU A 118 -2.68 -13.96 -7.92
C LEU A 118 -3.37 -13.05 -8.92
N PHE A 119 -2.65 -12.04 -9.40
CA PHE A 119 -3.17 -11.06 -10.35
C PHE A 119 -2.23 -10.95 -11.55
N ARG A 120 -2.68 -11.40 -12.71
CA ARG A 120 -1.95 -11.29 -13.98
C ARG A 120 -2.30 -9.98 -14.65
N ILE A 121 -1.34 -9.11 -14.78
CA ILE A 121 -1.49 -7.77 -15.37
C ILE A 121 -1.62 -7.91 -16.89
N THR A 122 -2.67 -7.32 -17.44
CA THR A 122 -2.86 -7.20 -18.90
C THR A 122 -2.57 -5.80 -19.40
N ALA A 123 -2.81 -4.79 -18.56
CA ALA A 123 -2.45 -3.41 -18.83
C ALA A 123 -2.30 -2.61 -17.54
N TRP A 124 -1.52 -1.55 -17.56
CA TRP A 124 -1.48 -0.56 -16.50
C TRP A 124 -1.15 0.83 -17.01
N ASP A 125 -1.59 1.85 -16.28
CA ASP A 125 -1.39 3.24 -16.62
C ASP A 125 -1.34 4.14 -15.39
N THR A 126 -0.67 5.28 -15.54
CA THR A 126 -0.60 6.33 -14.53
C THR A 126 -1.43 7.53 -14.98
N ASN A 127 -2.06 8.21 -14.04
CA ASN A 127 -2.83 9.40 -14.36
C ASN A 127 -2.13 10.69 -13.91
N CYS A 128 -2.55 11.80 -14.55
CA CYS A 128 -2.18 13.14 -14.16
C CYS A 128 -2.44 13.39 -12.66
N PRO A 129 -1.55 14.12 -11.95
CA PRO A 129 -1.69 14.42 -10.52
C PRO A 129 -2.78 15.45 -10.19
N GLN A 130 -3.44 16.03 -11.19
CA GLN A 130 -4.48 17.04 -10.98
C GLN A 130 -5.61 16.52 -10.08
N HIS A 131 -6.07 17.38 -9.19
CA HIS A 131 -7.18 17.11 -8.25
C HIS A 131 -6.96 15.97 -7.25
N ILE A 132 -5.73 15.46 -7.10
CA ILE A 132 -5.39 14.54 -6.00
C ILE A 132 -5.01 15.38 -4.78
N PRO A 133 -5.75 15.28 -3.66
CA PRO A 133 -5.39 16.00 -2.44
C PRO A 133 -4.13 15.40 -1.82
N HIS A 134 -3.34 16.20 -1.11
CA HIS A 134 -2.25 15.70 -0.29
C HIS A 134 -2.80 15.04 0.98
N LYS A 135 -2.34 13.83 1.27
CA LYS A 135 -2.54 13.15 2.55
C LYS A 135 -1.24 12.43 2.89
N PHE A 136 -0.92 12.38 4.16
CA PHE A 136 0.29 11.73 4.67
C PHE A 136 -0.10 10.64 5.66
N ASP A 137 0.70 9.59 5.73
CA ASP A 137 0.52 8.55 6.73
C ASP A 137 0.79 9.11 8.13
N ALA A 138 -0.02 8.71 9.10
CA ALA A 138 0.09 9.20 10.47
C ALA A 138 1.48 8.94 11.08
N ALA A 139 2.12 7.83 10.72
CA ALA A 139 3.48 7.49 11.17
C ALA A 139 4.53 8.47 10.64
N ASP A 140 4.43 8.87 9.35
CA ASP A 140 5.35 9.84 8.75
C ASP A 140 5.19 11.23 9.38
N VAL A 141 3.93 11.62 9.66
CA VAL A 141 3.65 12.88 10.37
C VAL A 141 4.19 12.84 11.79
N ALA A 142 3.96 11.75 12.53
CA ALA A 142 4.45 11.59 13.90
C ALA A 142 5.98 11.64 13.96
N HIS A 143 6.67 10.98 13.01
CA HIS A 143 8.12 11.04 12.92
C HIS A 143 8.64 12.47 12.65
N ALA A 144 8.01 13.17 11.70
CA ALA A 144 8.40 14.56 11.39
C ALA A 144 8.16 15.52 12.57
N LEU A 145 7.12 15.30 13.37
CA LEU A 145 6.87 16.06 14.58
C LEU A 145 7.91 15.76 15.66
N ALA A 146 8.25 14.49 15.89
CA ALA A 146 9.25 14.10 16.87
C ALA A 146 10.61 14.75 16.60
N LEU A 147 11.07 14.78 15.34
CA LEU A 147 12.30 15.48 14.96
C LEU A 147 12.26 16.99 15.25
N ARG A 148 11.09 17.61 15.12
CA ARG A 148 10.92 19.03 15.46
C ARG A 148 10.92 19.26 16.96
N ASP A 149 10.28 18.38 17.72
CA ASP A 149 10.24 18.46 19.19
C ASP A 149 11.65 18.29 19.78
N GLU A 150 12.45 17.36 19.24
CA GLU A 150 13.87 17.22 19.59
C GLU A 150 14.64 18.52 19.32
N ARG A 151 14.44 19.12 18.15
CA ARG A 151 15.11 20.39 17.81
C ARG A 151 14.66 21.56 18.69
N ILE A 152 13.38 21.61 19.05
CA ILE A 152 12.87 22.62 20.01
C ILE A 152 13.54 22.44 21.36
N ALA A 153 13.62 21.22 21.88
CA ALA A 153 14.27 20.97 23.18
C ALA A 153 15.75 21.36 23.19
N GLU A 154 16.48 21.07 22.09
CA GLU A 154 17.88 21.53 21.94
C GLU A 154 17.99 23.07 21.98
N LEU A 155 17.15 23.77 21.21
CA LEU A 155 17.17 25.22 21.14
C LEU A 155 16.77 25.86 22.48
N GLU A 156 15.83 25.29 23.20
CA GLU A 156 15.44 25.72 24.54
C GLU A 156 16.60 25.55 25.53
N ALA A 157 17.34 24.44 25.45
CA ALA A 157 18.52 24.22 26.29
C ALA A 157 19.64 25.21 25.96
N GLU A 158 19.91 25.45 24.66
CA GLU A 158 20.90 26.47 24.23
C GLU A 158 20.51 27.86 24.74
N LEU A 159 19.25 28.24 24.63
CA LEU A 159 18.74 29.53 25.09
C LEU A 159 18.84 29.67 26.59
N ALA A 160 18.55 28.62 27.37
CA ALA A 160 18.70 28.63 28.82
C ALA A 160 20.18 28.82 29.24
N ALA A 161 21.10 28.14 28.54
CA ALA A 161 22.54 28.29 28.77
C ALA A 161 23.06 29.69 28.45
N LEU A 162 22.53 30.36 27.43
CA LEU A 162 22.89 31.71 27.05
C LEU A 162 22.35 32.74 28.09
N LYS A 163 21.11 32.56 28.57
CA LYS A 163 20.49 33.41 29.59
C LYS A 163 21.12 33.28 30.99
N GLY A 164 21.69 32.09 31.28
CA GLY A 164 22.38 31.82 32.54
C GLY A 164 23.84 32.29 32.61
N LYS A 165 24.43 32.79 31.51
CA LYS A 165 25.77 33.40 31.54
C LYS A 165 25.66 34.80 32.09
N PRO A 166 26.39 35.14 33.17
CA PRO A 166 26.46 36.53 33.66
C PRO A 166 27.08 37.38 32.55
N VAL A 167 26.50 38.54 32.32
CA VAL A 167 27.10 39.59 31.52
C VAL A 167 28.37 39.98 32.24
N GLU A 168 29.54 39.48 31.82
CA GLU A 168 30.82 39.96 32.31
C GLU A 168 30.94 41.43 31.95
N GLY A 169 31.04 42.22 33.02
CA GLY A 169 30.86 43.62 33.11
C GLY A 169 31.76 44.50 32.30
N GLN A 170 31.32 45.63 32.22
CA GLN A 170 32.08 46.86 32.02
C GLN A 170 32.86 47.22 33.30
#